data_6a762d35ba9504c2627abf133bd8a18f
#
_entry.id   6a762d35ba9504c2627abf133bd8a18f
#
_cell.length_a   1.000
_cell.length_b   1.000
_cell.length_c   1.000
_cell.angle_alpha   90.00
_cell.angle_beta   90.00
_cell.angle_gamma   90.00
#
_symmetry.space_group_name_H-M   'P 1'
#
loop_
_entity.id
_entity.type
_entity.pdbx_description
1 polymer ?
#
loop_
_entity_poly.entity_id
_entity_poly.type
_entity_poly.pdbx_seq_one_letter_code
_entity_poly.pdbx_strand_id
1 'polypeptide(L)'
;MSTLRVDKIKGRTGTTVTIPDSQNLAVTGNVTVSGQQSFSSGAQLNLQGINVNTGTRGDVLYYDSSGKIAKLNVGGAGAVLKSDGTDVSWGAIGNAANVYYVTTNGADSAGQGGSIDTAWKTLKFACSNVGTPTASQPAVIFVKGGTYEEVSLPIVIPQFTTIVGDNLRATIIKPAAGLDSGGSVLNTRSTLFRMSNASIVQDLVLDGMGGYQAGSPAHAPENATLGGKYFELNPASAVSDKSPYIYNVT
;
A
#
# COMPACT_ATOMS: atom_id res chain seq x y z
N MET A 1 -32.59 -53.97 -29.71
CA MET A 1 -31.90 -52.75 -30.15
C MET A 1 -30.94 -53.13 -31.26
N SER A 2 -30.99 -52.46 -32.41
CA SER A 2 -30.03 -52.67 -33.48
C SER A 2 -28.83 -51.79 -33.20
N THR A 3 -27.66 -52.42 -33.27
CA THR A 3 -26.37 -51.69 -33.10
C THR A 3 -25.64 -51.68 -34.41
N LEU A 4 -25.34 -50.48 -34.94
CA LEU A 4 -24.48 -50.34 -36.11
C LEU A 4 -23.04 -50.11 -35.64
N ARG A 5 -22.14 -50.99 -36.04
CA ARG A 5 -20.72 -50.82 -35.84
C ARG A 5 -20.05 -50.27 -37.07
N VAL A 6 -19.40 -49.13 -37.00
CA VAL A 6 -18.69 -48.50 -38.11
C VAL A 6 -17.34 -48.02 -37.65
N ASP A 7 -16.30 -48.21 -38.48
CA ASP A 7 -14.97 -47.74 -38.18
C ASP A 7 -14.78 -46.27 -38.51
N LYS A 8 -15.64 -45.74 -39.39
CA LYS A 8 -15.58 -44.36 -39.87
C LYS A 8 -16.90 -43.84 -40.34
N ILE A 9 -17.31 -42.67 -39.85
CA ILE A 9 -18.49 -41.93 -40.34
C ILE A 9 -17.97 -40.77 -41.19
N LYS A 10 -18.45 -40.70 -42.45
CA LYS A 10 -18.15 -39.58 -43.38
C LYS A 10 -19.49 -39.04 -43.93
N GLY A 11 -19.56 -37.74 -44.14
CA GLY A 11 -20.63 -37.15 -44.96
C GLY A 11 -20.57 -37.68 -46.39
N ARG A 12 -21.70 -38.06 -46.93
CA ARG A 12 -21.80 -38.72 -48.25
C ARG A 12 -21.48 -37.75 -49.43
N THR A 13 -21.94 -36.53 -49.35
CA THR A 13 -21.83 -35.52 -50.41
C THR A 13 -21.41 -34.15 -49.88
N GLY A 14 -20.82 -34.10 -48.68
CA GLY A 14 -20.39 -32.84 -48.05
C GLY A 14 -19.44 -33.10 -46.92
N THR A 15 -19.02 -32.02 -46.30
CA THR A 15 -18.11 -32.02 -45.13
C THR A 15 -18.81 -32.18 -43.82
N THR A 16 -20.15 -32.24 -43.81
CA THR A 16 -20.98 -32.18 -42.60
C THR A 16 -21.59 -33.54 -42.25
N VAL A 17 -21.51 -33.94 -41.01
CA VAL A 17 -22.35 -34.99 -40.41
C VAL A 17 -23.36 -34.29 -39.51
N THR A 18 -24.63 -34.41 -39.85
CA THR A 18 -25.71 -33.79 -39.11
C THR A 18 -26.38 -34.81 -38.19
N ILE A 19 -26.49 -34.47 -36.89
CA ILE A 19 -27.33 -35.18 -35.96
C ILE A 19 -28.69 -34.45 -35.95
N PRO A 20 -29.82 -35.14 -36.32
CA PRO A 20 -31.12 -34.50 -36.36
C PRO A 20 -31.57 -33.90 -35.03
N ASP A 21 -32.46 -32.94 -35.08
CA ASP A 21 -33.08 -32.36 -33.89
C ASP A 21 -33.71 -33.47 -33.01
N SER A 22 -33.61 -33.30 -31.71
CA SER A 22 -34.05 -34.27 -30.70
C SER A 22 -33.17 -35.53 -30.60
N GLN A 23 -32.06 -35.61 -31.33
CA GLN A 23 -31.07 -36.68 -31.21
C GLN A 23 -29.83 -36.21 -30.46
N ASN A 24 -29.22 -37.12 -29.76
CA ASN A 24 -27.96 -36.85 -29.00
C ASN A 24 -26.82 -37.68 -29.57
N LEU A 25 -25.65 -37.06 -29.71
CA LEU A 25 -24.41 -37.78 -29.88
C LEU A 25 -23.82 -38.05 -28.50
N ALA A 26 -23.92 -39.29 -28.02
CA ALA A 26 -23.29 -39.75 -26.81
C ALA A 26 -21.90 -40.35 -27.12
N VAL A 27 -20.84 -39.75 -26.62
CA VAL A 27 -19.50 -40.27 -26.76
C VAL A 27 -18.97 -40.65 -25.39
N THR A 28 -18.69 -41.93 -25.18
CA THR A 28 -18.17 -42.45 -23.90
C THR A 28 -16.64 -42.36 -23.81
N GLY A 29 -15.97 -41.97 -24.89
CA GLY A 29 -14.53 -41.77 -24.96
C GLY A 29 -14.16 -40.31 -25.24
N ASN A 30 -12.93 -40.09 -25.68
CA ASN A 30 -12.45 -38.75 -26.01
C ASN A 30 -13.00 -38.28 -27.37
N VAL A 31 -13.41 -37.02 -27.41
CA VAL A 31 -13.69 -36.31 -28.68
C VAL A 31 -12.51 -35.38 -28.95
N THR A 32 -11.82 -35.62 -30.08
CA THR A 32 -10.78 -34.69 -30.54
C THR A 32 -11.36 -33.88 -31.68
N VAL A 33 -11.39 -32.57 -31.52
CA VAL A 33 -11.81 -31.66 -32.60
C VAL A 33 -10.63 -30.78 -32.98
N SER A 34 -10.22 -30.93 -34.27
CA SER A 34 -9.14 -30.14 -34.84
C SER A 34 -9.73 -28.96 -35.59
N GLY A 35 -9.87 -27.84 -34.94
CA GLY A 35 -10.43 -26.64 -35.56
C GLY A 35 -11.35 -25.87 -34.63
N GLN A 36 -11.96 -24.81 -35.16
CA GLN A 36 -12.87 -23.96 -34.39
C GLN A 36 -14.19 -24.69 -34.11
N GLN A 37 -14.63 -24.63 -32.88
CA GLN A 37 -15.95 -25.08 -32.46
C GLN A 37 -16.85 -23.89 -32.25
N SER A 38 -18.00 -23.92 -32.90
CA SER A 38 -19.04 -22.90 -32.72
C SER A 38 -20.31 -23.54 -32.18
N PHE A 39 -20.91 -22.90 -31.24
CA PHE A 39 -22.20 -23.25 -30.68
C PHE A 39 -23.23 -22.20 -31.12
N SER A 40 -24.47 -22.64 -31.44
CA SER A 40 -25.52 -21.70 -31.77
C SER A 40 -25.86 -20.80 -30.58
N SER A 41 -26.43 -19.63 -30.84
CA SER A 41 -26.88 -18.72 -29.80
C SER A 41 -27.91 -19.44 -28.90
N GLY A 42 -27.74 -19.38 -27.59
CA GLY A 42 -28.53 -20.09 -26.60
C GLY A 42 -28.07 -21.51 -26.24
N ALA A 43 -27.06 -22.06 -26.95
CA ALA A 43 -26.44 -23.32 -26.55
C ALA A 43 -25.64 -23.13 -25.25
N GLN A 44 -25.82 -24.03 -24.32
CA GLN A 44 -25.03 -24.08 -23.08
C GLN A 44 -23.93 -25.13 -23.21
N LEU A 45 -22.68 -24.73 -23.00
CA LEU A 45 -21.57 -25.63 -22.84
C LEU A 45 -21.39 -25.97 -21.36
N ASN A 46 -21.97 -27.09 -20.93
CA ASN A 46 -21.77 -27.57 -19.56
C ASN A 46 -20.47 -28.36 -19.46
N LEU A 47 -19.43 -27.74 -18.99
CA LEU A 47 -18.10 -28.34 -18.86
C LEU A 47 -17.86 -28.69 -17.39
N GLN A 48 -17.93 -29.98 -17.08
CA GLN A 48 -17.36 -30.49 -15.82
C GLN A 48 -15.85 -30.68 -16.02
N GLY A 49 -15.10 -29.69 -15.57
CA GLY A 49 -13.63 -29.71 -15.65
C GLY A 49 -13.08 -29.18 -16.97
N ILE A 50 -13.05 -27.87 -17.11
CA ILE A 50 -12.26 -27.22 -18.15
C ILE A 50 -10.79 -27.40 -17.80
N ASN A 51 -10.09 -28.26 -18.53
CA ASN A 51 -8.63 -28.32 -18.46
C ASN A 51 -8.08 -27.41 -19.56
N VAL A 52 -7.76 -26.18 -19.23
CA VAL A 52 -6.90 -25.35 -20.07
C VAL A 52 -5.48 -25.92 -19.91
N ASN A 53 -5.05 -26.64 -20.93
CA ASN A 53 -3.73 -27.25 -20.98
C ASN A 53 -2.68 -26.22 -20.53
N THR A 54 -1.91 -26.52 -19.49
CA THR A 54 -0.98 -25.61 -18.79
C THR A 54 -1.58 -24.72 -17.68
N GLY A 55 -2.79 -24.99 -17.19
CA GLY A 55 -3.32 -24.29 -16.01
C GLY A 55 -2.59 -24.71 -14.72
N THR A 56 -2.32 -23.75 -13.86
CA THR A 56 -1.81 -23.97 -12.50
C THR A 56 -2.94 -23.68 -11.50
N ARG A 57 -2.94 -24.39 -10.35
CA ARG A 57 -3.92 -24.11 -9.30
C ARG A 57 -3.87 -22.62 -8.91
N GLY A 58 -5.03 -21.95 -8.95
CA GLY A 58 -5.17 -20.53 -8.63
C GLY A 58 -5.12 -19.60 -9.83
N ASP A 59 -4.90 -20.12 -11.04
CA ASP A 59 -5.03 -19.31 -12.25
C ASP A 59 -6.49 -18.84 -12.45
N VAL A 60 -6.66 -17.66 -13.02
CA VAL A 60 -7.97 -17.06 -13.32
C VAL A 60 -8.16 -17.00 -14.83
N LEU A 61 -9.34 -17.38 -15.30
CA LEU A 61 -9.73 -17.21 -16.70
C LEU A 61 -10.47 -15.87 -16.88
N TYR A 62 -10.10 -15.13 -17.90
CA TYR A 62 -10.72 -13.85 -18.25
C TYR A 62 -10.87 -13.71 -19.74
N TYR A 63 -11.61 -12.71 -20.21
CA TYR A 63 -11.66 -12.34 -21.63
C TYR A 63 -10.60 -11.30 -21.92
N ASP A 64 -9.76 -11.57 -22.92
CA ASP A 64 -8.73 -10.63 -23.39
C ASP A 64 -9.33 -9.55 -24.31
N SER A 65 -8.50 -8.62 -24.77
CA SER A 65 -8.86 -7.53 -25.68
C SER A 65 -9.44 -7.99 -27.02
N SER A 66 -9.26 -9.27 -27.38
CA SER A 66 -9.82 -9.89 -28.57
C SER A 66 -11.14 -10.63 -28.29
N GLY A 67 -11.66 -10.58 -27.07
CA GLY A 67 -12.85 -11.30 -26.64
C GLY A 67 -12.64 -12.81 -26.52
N LYS A 68 -11.41 -13.27 -26.40
CA LYS A 68 -11.07 -14.68 -26.21
C LYS A 68 -10.79 -14.97 -24.74
N ILE A 69 -11.10 -16.22 -24.33
CA ILE A 69 -10.72 -16.68 -22.99
C ILE A 69 -9.21 -16.81 -22.92
N ALA A 70 -8.61 -16.04 -22.04
CA ALA A 70 -7.20 -16.05 -21.70
C ALA A 70 -7.00 -16.45 -20.23
N LYS A 71 -5.77 -16.81 -19.90
CA LYS A 71 -5.37 -17.23 -18.57
C LYS A 71 -4.52 -16.15 -17.90
N LEU A 72 -4.93 -15.71 -16.74
CA LEU A 72 -4.11 -14.92 -15.84
C LEU A 72 -3.50 -15.86 -14.81
N ASN A 73 -2.18 -15.98 -14.80
CA ASN A 73 -1.47 -16.83 -13.84
C ASN A 73 -1.75 -16.36 -12.42
N VAL A 74 -1.76 -17.26 -11.45
CA VAL A 74 -1.94 -16.95 -10.04
C VAL A 74 -0.98 -15.85 -9.59
N GLY A 75 -1.47 -14.88 -8.85
CA GLY A 75 -0.68 -13.80 -8.28
C GLY A 75 0.22 -14.25 -7.13
N GLY A 76 1.20 -13.44 -6.78
CA GLY A 76 2.01 -13.65 -5.59
C GLY A 76 1.19 -13.65 -4.30
N ALA A 77 1.74 -14.19 -3.22
CA ALA A 77 1.09 -14.18 -1.92
C ALA A 77 0.71 -12.75 -1.49
N GLY A 78 -0.54 -12.55 -1.08
CA GLY A 78 -1.07 -11.23 -0.71
C GLY A 78 -1.46 -10.33 -1.89
N ALA A 79 -1.33 -10.79 -3.13
CA ALA A 79 -1.82 -10.04 -4.27
C ALA A 79 -3.35 -10.08 -4.37
N VAL A 80 -3.95 -8.99 -4.81
CA VAL A 80 -5.38 -8.88 -5.12
C VAL A 80 -5.60 -8.71 -6.61
N LEU A 81 -6.72 -9.26 -7.10
CA LEU A 81 -7.13 -9.02 -8.47
C LEU A 81 -7.61 -7.57 -8.61
N LYS A 82 -7.02 -6.84 -9.52
CA LYS A 82 -7.33 -5.44 -9.82
C LYS A 82 -7.83 -5.29 -11.24
N SER A 83 -8.61 -4.23 -11.48
CA SER A 83 -8.94 -3.76 -12.82
C SER A 83 -8.42 -2.33 -12.98
N ASP A 84 -7.90 -2.01 -14.14
CA ASP A 84 -7.59 -0.64 -14.55
C ASP A 84 -8.75 0.03 -15.33
N GLY A 85 -9.89 -0.66 -15.41
CA GLY A 85 -11.07 -0.25 -16.19
C GLY A 85 -11.13 -0.91 -17.57
N THR A 86 -10.07 -1.60 -17.99
CA THR A 86 -9.97 -2.30 -19.27
C THR A 86 -9.59 -3.76 -19.05
N ASP A 87 -8.52 -4.01 -18.35
CA ASP A 87 -7.98 -5.34 -18.11
C ASP A 87 -7.92 -5.70 -16.61
N VAL A 88 -7.78 -6.99 -16.35
CA VAL A 88 -7.55 -7.53 -15.00
C VAL A 88 -6.08 -7.90 -14.81
N SER A 89 -5.54 -7.62 -13.64
CA SER A 89 -4.17 -7.92 -13.28
C SER A 89 -4.04 -8.20 -11.78
N TRP A 90 -2.98 -8.88 -11.39
CA TRP A 90 -2.63 -9.00 -9.98
C TRP A 90 -1.80 -7.80 -9.54
N GLY A 91 -2.10 -7.27 -8.38
CA GLY A 91 -1.31 -6.20 -7.78
C GLY A 91 -1.34 -6.26 -6.26
N ALA A 92 -0.41 -5.59 -5.62
CA ALA A 92 -0.48 -5.40 -4.19
C ALA A 92 -1.78 -4.67 -3.81
N ILE A 93 -2.28 -4.91 -2.61
CA ILE A 93 -3.26 -4.02 -2.00
C ILE A 93 -2.54 -2.68 -1.91
N GLY A 94 -2.78 -1.81 -2.89
CA GLY A 94 -2.26 -0.45 -2.83
C GLY A 94 -2.85 0.20 -1.58
N ASN A 95 -2.03 0.87 -0.81
CA ASN A 95 -2.54 1.79 0.19
C ASN A 95 -3.43 2.78 -0.57
N ALA A 96 -4.74 2.66 -0.42
CA ALA A 96 -5.72 3.47 -1.14
C ALA A 96 -5.58 4.97 -0.84
N ALA A 97 -4.65 5.36 0.03
CA ALA A 97 -4.42 6.72 0.48
C ALA A 97 -3.00 6.98 1.01
N ASN A 98 -1.94 6.35 0.51
CA ASN A 98 -0.59 6.60 1.05
C ASN A 98 -0.57 6.64 2.59
N VAL A 99 -1.18 5.63 3.22
CA VAL A 99 -1.27 5.51 4.67
C VAL A 99 -0.11 4.65 5.16
N TYR A 100 0.62 5.17 6.11
CA TYR A 100 1.79 4.53 6.70
C TYR A 100 1.63 4.42 8.21
N TYR A 101 2.34 3.49 8.80
CA TYR A 101 2.25 3.19 10.21
C TYR A 101 3.61 3.25 10.89
N VAL A 102 3.62 3.83 12.09
CA VAL A 102 4.78 3.85 12.98
C VAL A 102 4.37 3.23 14.32
N THR A 103 5.15 2.26 14.78
CA THR A 103 4.93 1.59 16.08
C THR A 103 6.24 1.41 16.83
N THR A 104 6.20 1.34 18.15
CA THR A 104 7.40 1.13 18.98
C THR A 104 8.09 -0.21 18.69
N ASN A 105 7.34 -1.19 18.19
CA ASN A 105 7.85 -2.53 17.81
C ASN A 105 8.14 -2.64 16.30
N GLY A 106 8.06 -1.54 15.56
CA GLY A 106 8.33 -1.51 14.13
C GLY A 106 9.81 -1.68 13.79
N ALA A 107 10.10 -1.70 12.50
CA ALA A 107 11.47 -1.80 11.98
C ALA A 107 11.72 -0.77 10.87
N ASP A 108 12.81 0.00 11.00
CA ASP A 108 13.20 0.99 10.02
C ASP A 108 13.95 0.33 8.85
N SER A 109 13.17 -0.23 7.93
CA SER A 109 13.69 -0.88 6.72
C SER A 109 12.84 -0.58 5.50
N ALA A 110 13.45 -0.67 4.31
CA ALA A 110 12.75 -0.49 3.05
C ALA A 110 11.64 -1.53 2.86
N GLY A 111 10.52 -1.12 2.24
CA GLY A 111 9.36 -1.99 2.03
C GLY A 111 8.45 -2.17 3.23
N GLN A 112 8.79 -1.60 4.38
CA GLN A 112 7.94 -1.53 5.57
C GLN A 112 7.02 -0.30 5.53
N GLY A 113 6.20 -0.11 6.57
CA GLY A 113 5.35 1.05 6.76
C GLY A 113 3.93 0.93 6.21
N GLY A 114 3.67 0.02 5.31
CA GLY A 114 2.37 -0.09 4.62
C GLY A 114 1.23 -0.71 5.42
N SER A 115 1.52 -1.33 6.55
CA SER A 115 0.53 -1.89 7.47
C SER A 115 1.03 -1.80 8.91
N ILE A 116 0.14 -2.08 9.87
CA ILE A 116 0.52 -2.09 11.28
C ILE A 116 1.50 -3.21 11.62
N ASP A 117 1.39 -4.34 10.93
CA ASP A 117 2.28 -5.50 11.15
C ASP A 117 3.67 -5.31 10.54
N THR A 118 3.78 -4.40 9.57
CA THR A 118 5.03 -4.04 8.91
C THR A 118 5.36 -2.56 9.13
N ALA A 119 5.00 -2.03 10.29
CA ALA A 119 5.18 -0.62 10.61
C ALA A 119 6.67 -0.23 10.71
N TRP A 120 6.97 1.03 10.45
CA TRP A 120 8.27 1.62 10.79
C TRP A 120 8.40 1.84 12.30
N LYS A 121 9.63 1.99 12.75
CA LYS A 121 9.93 2.18 14.17
C LYS A 121 10.01 3.66 14.56
N THR A 122 10.64 4.49 13.71
CA THR A 122 10.86 5.91 13.99
C THR A 122 10.08 6.81 13.06
N LEU A 123 9.67 7.96 13.58
CA LEU A 123 8.97 8.97 12.80
C LEU A 123 9.92 9.63 11.78
N LYS A 124 11.20 9.77 12.16
CA LYS A 124 12.24 10.27 11.27
C LYS A 124 12.37 9.42 10.01
N PHE A 125 12.43 8.09 10.20
CA PHE A 125 12.52 7.16 9.07
C PHE A 125 11.25 7.22 8.21
N ALA A 126 10.07 7.22 8.85
CA ALA A 126 8.80 7.33 8.16
C ALA A 126 8.76 8.58 7.26
N CYS A 127 9.04 9.76 7.81
CA CYS A 127 9.05 11.01 7.04
C CYS A 127 10.05 11.00 5.87
N SER A 128 11.13 10.23 5.98
CA SER A 128 12.12 10.11 4.91
C SER A 128 11.75 9.09 3.83
N ASN A 129 10.75 8.22 4.09
CA ASN A 129 10.41 7.09 3.22
C ASN A 129 8.96 7.07 2.70
N VAL A 130 8.15 8.07 3.01
CA VAL A 130 6.77 8.21 2.46
C VAL A 130 6.75 8.58 0.96
N GLY A 131 7.89 8.66 0.32
CA GLY A 131 7.99 9.06 -1.09
C GLY A 131 7.85 10.56 -1.29
N THR A 132 7.19 10.95 -2.36
CA THR A 132 6.95 12.36 -2.71
C THR A 132 5.43 12.64 -2.72
N PRO A 133 4.82 12.94 -1.57
CA PRO A 133 3.40 13.25 -1.52
C PRO A 133 3.05 14.50 -2.31
N THR A 134 1.85 14.53 -2.87
CA THR A 134 1.32 15.63 -3.68
C THR A 134 -0.07 16.04 -3.19
N ALA A 135 -0.59 17.15 -3.67
CA ALA A 135 -1.94 17.60 -3.32
C ALA A 135 -3.03 16.58 -3.71
N SER A 136 -2.83 15.85 -4.80
CA SER A 136 -3.76 14.80 -5.26
C SER A 136 -3.50 13.43 -4.62
N GLN A 137 -2.32 13.23 -4.04
CA GLN A 137 -1.92 12.00 -3.38
C GLN A 137 -1.18 12.33 -2.07
N PRO A 138 -1.86 12.87 -1.07
CA PRO A 138 -1.25 13.17 0.23
C PRO A 138 -0.87 11.87 0.95
N ALA A 139 0.06 12.00 1.89
CA ALA A 139 0.44 10.90 2.78
C ALA A 139 -0.13 11.11 4.18
N VAL A 140 -0.46 10.01 4.84
CA VAL A 140 -0.82 9.99 6.26
C VAL A 140 0.09 9.01 6.99
N ILE A 141 0.71 9.45 8.07
CA ILE A 141 1.52 8.63 8.95
C ILE A 141 0.77 8.48 10.27
N PHE A 142 0.24 7.28 10.51
CA PHE A 142 -0.36 6.92 11.78
C PHE A 142 0.70 6.46 12.77
N VAL A 143 0.80 7.18 13.88
CA VAL A 143 1.72 6.87 14.97
C VAL A 143 0.92 6.24 16.11
N LYS A 144 1.14 4.96 16.34
CA LYS A 144 0.45 4.21 17.39
C LYS A 144 0.86 4.70 18.78
N GLY A 145 -0.01 4.45 19.77
CA GLY A 145 0.30 4.78 21.15
C GLY A 145 1.64 4.21 21.61
N GLY A 146 2.47 5.03 22.21
CA GLY A 146 3.81 4.69 22.69
C GLY A 146 4.71 5.91 22.83
N THR A 147 5.89 5.71 23.39
CA THR A 147 6.94 6.75 23.46
C THR A 147 8.00 6.48 22.40
N TYR A 148 8.21 7.48 21.55
CA TYR A 148 9.14 7.43 20.42
C TYR A 148 10.33 8.34 20.72
N GLU A 149 11.50 7.74 20.85
CA GLU A 149 12.76 8.43 21.08
C GLU A 149 13.48 8.64 19.76
N GLU A 150 13.51 9.88 19.28
CA GLU A 150 14.08 10.23 17.99
C GLU A 150 15.56 10.60 18.14
N VAL A 151 16.42 9.84 17.51
CA VAL A 151 17.88 9.98 17.61
C VAL A 151 18.49 10.98 16.63
N SER A 152 17.72 11.42 15.63
CA SER A 152 18.19 12.30 14.56
C SER A 152 17.21 13.43 14.29
N LEU A 153 17.56 14.64 14.67
CA LEU A 153 16.74 15.84 14.52
C LEU A 153 17.32 16.80 13.45
N PRO A 154 16.47 17.64 12.86
CA PRO A 154 15.02 17.67 12.92
C PRO A 154 14.36 16.53 12.15
N ILE A 155 13.14 16.18 12.55
CA ILE A 155 12.23 15.39 11.72
C ILE A 155 11.65 16.34 10.67
N VAL A 156 12.07 16.21 9.43
CA VAL A 156 11.52 17.02 8.32
C VAL A 156 10.26 16.35 7.81
N ILE A 157 9.12 17.01 7.97
CA ILE A 157 7.84 16.49 7.50
C ILE A 157 7.66 16.90 6.03
N PRO A 158 7.50 15.95 5.11
CA PRO A 158 7.30 16.26 3.69
C PRO A 158 6.02 17.09 3.43
N GLN A 159 5.97 17.78 2.31
CA GLN A 159 4.74 18.46 1.88
C GLN A 159 3.59 17.48 1.77
N PHE A 160 2.36 17.95 1.98
CA PHE A 160 1.14 17.15 1.87
C PHE A 160 1.15 15.87 2.73
N THR A 161 1.84 15.92 3.88
CA THR A 161 1.95 14.81 4.82
C THR A 161 1.26 15.17 6.12
N THR A 162 0.37 14.29 6.58
CA THR A 162 -0.28 14.39 7.89
C THR A 162 0.33 13.36 8.83
N ILE A 163 0.79 13.78 9.99
CA ILE A 163 1.17 12.91 11.11
C ILE A 163 0.01 12.92 12.10
N VAL A 164 -0.51 11.74 12.41
CA VAL A 164 -1.64 11.55 13.31
C VAL A 164 -1.23 10.61 14.43
N GLY A 165 -1.28 11.07 15.67
CA GLY A 165 -1.16 10.20 16.83
C GLY A 165 -2.44 9.38 17.06
N ASP A 166 -2.29 8.15 17.47
CA ASP A 166 -3.40 7.25 17.79
C ASP A 166 -4.22 7.75 18.98
N ASN A 167 -3.55 8.41 19.92
CA ASN A 167 -4.18 9.01 21.09
C ASN A 167 -3.33 10.16 21.62
N LEU A 168 -3.95 11.30 21.86
CA LEU A 168 -3.29 12.52 22.32
C LEU A 168 -2.38 12.32 23.55
N ARG A 169 -2.76 11.46 24.49
CA ARG A 169 -1.98 11.26 25.73
C ARG A 169 -1.11 10.04 25.73
N ALA A 170 -1.28 9.15 24.76
CA ALA A 170 -0.55 7.90 24.68
C ALA A 170 0.50 7.90 23.56
N THR A 171 0.48 8.87 22.63
CA THR A 171 1.47 9.01 21.58
C THR A 171 2.42 10.14 21.91
N ILE A 172 3.63 9.79 22.38
CA ILE A 172 4.62 10.74 22.88
C ILE A 172 5.84 10.72 21.98
N ILE A 173 6.21 11.87 21.43
CA ILE A 173 7.41 12.05 20.61
C ILE A 173 8.41 12.89 21.37
N LYS A 174 9.63 12.40 21.52
CA LYS A 174 10.67 13.12 22.24
C LYS A 174 12.05 12.86 21.63
N PRO A 175 13.05 13.75 21.86
CA PRO A 175 14.44 13.43 21.57
C PRO A 175 14.91 12.22 22.38
N ALA A 176 15.80 11.42 21.82
CA ALA A 176 16.42 10.35 22.55
C ALA A 176 17.28 10.89 23.71
N ALA A 177 17.43 10.08 24.75
CA ALA A 177 18.28 10.41 25.88
C ALA A 177 19.72 10.72 25.40
N GLY A 178 20.30 11.79 25.90
CA GLY A 178 21.60 12.28 25.45
C GLY A 178 21.51 13.39 24.37
N LEU A 179 20.39 13.54 23.68
CA LEU A 179 20.12 14.72 22.86
C LEU A 179 19.56 15.89 23.69
N ASP A 180 19.01 15.60 24.84
CA ASP A 180 18.48 16.55 25.82
C ASP A 180 19.40 16.76 27.04
N SER A 181 20.40 15.91 27.26
CA SER A 181 21.24 15.89 28.46
C SER A 181 22.47 16.80 28.40
N GLY A 182 22.30 17.98 27.86
CA GLY A 182 23.18 19.09 28.23
C GLY A 182 24.59 19.07 27.71
N GLY A 183 24.87 18.41 26.68
CA GLY A 183 26.28 18.39 26.24
C GLY A 183 26.53 19.13 24.98
N SER A 184 25.78 19.64 24.24
CA SER A 184 26.02 20.31 22.95
C SER A 184 25.03 19.94 21.83
N VAL A 185 24.04 19.13 22.11
CA VAL A 185 23.21 18.60 21.08
C VAL A 185 21.89 19.36 20.94
N LEU A 186 21.22 19.72 22.05
CA LEU A 186 20.08 20.61 22.01
C LEU A 186 20.51 22.05 22.32
N ASN A 187 20.32 22.92 21.37
CA ASN A 187 20.57 24.35 21.48
C ASN A 187 19.38 25.12 20.85
N THR A 188 19.42 26.45 20.88
CA THR A 188 18.36 27.31 20.27
C THR A 188 18.02 26.98 18.83
N ARG A 189 18.88 26.26 18.14
CA ARG A 189 18.70 25.85 16.75
C ARG A 189 18.15 24.42 16.64
N SER A 190 18.13 23.68 17.74
CA SER A 190 17.55 22.34 17.76
C SER A 190 16.05 22.40 17.58
N THR A 191 15.52 21.62 16.65
CA THR A 191 14.12 21.58 16.31
C THR A 191 13.68 20.14 16.25
N LEU A 192 12.53 19.81 16.86
CA LEU A 192 11.98 18.46 16.77
C LEU A 192 11.37 18.24 15.40
N PHE A 193 10.43 19.09 14.99
CA PHE A 193 9.79 19.01 13.68
C PHE A 193 10.10 20.23 12.82
N ARG A 194 10.54 19.97 11.61
CA ARG A 194 10.58 20.98 10.54
C ARG A 194 9.42 20.74 9.60
N MET A 195 8.46 21.65 9.63
CA MET A 195 7.22 21.58 8.87
C MET A 195 7.42 22.09 7.45
N SER A 196 6.91 21.35 6.47
CA SER A 196 6.82 21.79 5.07
C SER A 196 5.40 22.29 4.74
N ASN A 197 5.22 22.85 3.54
CA ASN A 197 3.90 23.34 3.09
C ASN A 197 2.84 22.23 3.12
N ALA A 198 1.62 22.57 3.54
CA ALA A 198 0.50 21.65 3.63
C ALA A 198 0.79 20.38 4.45
N SER A 199 1.74 20.44 5.39
CA SER A 199 1.95 19.36 6.37
C SER A 199 1.10 19.61 7.62
N ILE A 200 0.69 18.52 8.27
CA ILE A 200 -0.16 18.55 9.45
C ILE A 200 0.45 17.66 10.54
N VAL A 201 0.41 18.12 11.78
CA VAL A 201 0.72 17.31 12.96
C VAL A 201 -0.43 17.41 13.93
N GLN A 202 -0.96 16.26 14.37
CA GLN A 202 -2.10 16.24 15.26
C GLN A 202 -2.14 15.04 16.21
N ASP A 203 -2.87 15.22 17.32
CA ASP A 203 -3.26 14.18 18.27
C ASP A 203 -2.08 13.46 18.95
N LEU A 204 -1.04 14.22 19.37
CA LEU A 204 0.13 13.65 20.03
C LEU A 204 0.74 14.60 21.07
N VAL A 205 1.59 14.06 21.91
CA VAL A 205 2.38 14.80 22.92
C VAL A 205 3.80 14.98 22.41
N LEU A 206 4.33 16.18 22.60
CA LEU A 206 5.73 16.50 22.37
C LEU A 206 6.43 16.74 23.70
N ASP A 207 7.48 16.02 23.98
CA ASP A 207 8.19 16.07 25.25
C ASP A 207 9.70 16.27 25.02
N GLY A 208 10.42 16.80 26.03
CA GLY A 208 11.87 16.81 26.07
C GLY A 208 12.59 17.93 25.31
N MET A 209 11.88 18.91 24.70
CA MET A 209 12.52 20.07 24.06
C MET A 209 12.70 21.28 24.98
N GLY A 210 12.18 21.20 26.19
CA GLY A 210 12.33 22.24 27.21
C GLY A 210 13.68 22.17 27.92
N GLY A 211 14.75 22.48 27.21
CA GLY A 211 16.10 22.23 27.65
C GLY A 211 16.69 23.20 28.66
N TYR A 212 16.08 23.39 29.83
CA TYR A 212 16.79 23.99 30.96
C TYR A 212 17.10 22.93 32.01
N GLN A 213 18.35 22.52 32.08
CA GLN A 213 18.84 21.79 33.25
C GLN A 213 19.36 22.82 34.27
N ALA A 214 18.59 23.02 35.31
CA ALA A 214 19.04 23.78 36.45
C ALA A 214 20.32 23.17 37.02
N GLY A 215 21.41 23.91 37.00
CA GLY A 215 22.68 23.49 37.56
C GLY A 215 23.82 23.24 36.56
N SER A 216 23.62 23.35 35.29
CA SER A 216 24.71 23.36 34.32
C SER A 216 25.29 24.77 34.15
N PRO A 217 26.57 25.00 34.41
CA PRO A 217 27.19 26.32 34.26
C PRO A 217 27.20 26.83 32.81
N ALA A 218 26.91 25.98 31.84
CA ALA A 218 26.76 26.35 30.43
C ALA A 218 25.37 26.97 30.09
N HIS A 219 24.47 27.03 31.06
CA HIS A 219 23.12 27.59 30.90
C HIS A 219 22.95 28.77 31.84
N ALA A 220 23.78 29.80 31.65
CA ALA A 220 23.62 31.05 32.34
C ALA A 220 22.23 31.69 32.01
N PRO A 221 21.67 32.51 32.91
CA PRO A 221 20.37 33.15 32.70
C PRO A 221 20.23 33.92 31.40
N GLU A 222 21.30 34.46 30.88
CA GLU A 222 21.35 35.10 29.55
C GLU A 222 21.09 34.14 28.39
N ASN A 223 21.28 32.83 28.63
CA ASN A 223 21.02 31.76 27.68
C ASN A 223 19.71 31.00 27.99
N ALA A 224 18.86 31.48 28.87
CA ALA A 224 17.57 30.88 29.22
C ALA A 224 16.59 30.75 28.03
N THR A 225 16.93 31.33 26.89
CA THR A 225 16.24 31.15 25.59
C THR A 225 16.78 29.98 24.78
N LEU A 226 17.68 29.16 25.34
CA LEU A 226 18.33 28.07 24.63
C LEU A 226 17.60 26.74 24.66
N GLY A 227 16.29 26.74 24.97
CA GLY A 227 15.44 25.58 24.73
C GLY A 227 15.31 25.29 23.24
N GLY A 228 15.31 24.01 22.88
CA GLY A 228 14.97 23.61 21.53
C GLY A 228 13.54 23.99 21.16
N LYS A 229 13.22 23.97 19.89
CA LYS A 229 11.88 24.25 19.36
C LYS A 229 11.17 22.96 19.05
N TYR A 230 9.89 22.88 19.39
CA TYR A 230 9.08 21.76 18.89
C TYR A 230 8.86 21.85 17.40
N PHE A 231 8.57 23.05 16.88
CA PHE A 231 8.26 23.27 15.48
C PHE A 231 9.10 24.39 14.89
N GLU A 232 9.57 24.16 13.66
CA GLU A 232 10.13 25.16 12.78
C GLU A 232 9.38 25.10 11.45
N LEU A 233 8.91 26.25 10.98
CA LEU A 233 8.31 26.36 9.67
C LEU A 233 9.43 26.51 8.65
N ASN A 234 9.42 25.69 7.61
CA ASN A 234 10.42 25.77 6.56
C ASN A 234 10.04 26.87 5.57
N PRO A 235 10.70 28.04 5.59
CA PRO A 235 10.35 29.16 4.72
C PRO A 235 10.80 28.97 3.28
N ALA A 236 11.49 27.88 2.95
CA ALA A 236 12.13 27.72 1.65
C ALA A 236 11.18 27.48 0.47
N SER A 237 9.89 27.37 0.72
CA SER A 237 8.90 27.27 -0.33
C SER A 237 7.68 28.12 0.01
N ALA A 238 7.84 29.42 -0.09
CA ALA A 238 6.78 30.38 0.03
C ALA A 238 5.76 30.23 -1.11
N VAL A 239 4.87 29.26 -1.00
CA VAL A 239 3.61 29.27 -1.73
C VAL A 239 2.55 29.66 -0.72
N SER A 240 1.97 30.80 -0.90
CA SER A 240 1.25 31.61 0.07
C SER A 240 -0.05 31.03 0.64
N ASP A 241 -0.52 29.90 0.18
CA ASP A 241 -1.85 29.38 0.47
C ASP A 241 -1.90 27.96 1.03
N LYS A 242 -0.75 27.41 1.45
CA LYS A 242 -0.66 26.05 2.01
C LYS A 242 0.17 26.01 3.29
N SER A 243 -0.25 26.77 4.28
CA SER A 243 0.38 26.78 5.60
C SER A 243 0.35 25.42 6.26
N PRO A 244 1.38 25.02 7.02
CA PRO A 244 1.31 23.83 7.87
C PRO A 244 0.34 24.05 9.03
N TYR A 245 -0.27 22.96 9.50
CA TYR A 245 -1.20 22.99 10.61
C TYR A 245 -0.70 22.13 11.78
N ILE A 246 -0.90 22.64 12.97
CA ILE A 246 -0.67 21.93 14.23
C ILE A 246 -1.98 21.94 14.99
N TYR A 247 -2.50 20.77 15.29
CA TYR A 247 -3.79 20.61 15.93
C TYR A 247 -3.74 19.58 17.06
N ASN A 248 -4.33 19.92 18.20
CA ASN A 248 -4.44 19.00 19.35
C ASN A 248 -3.08 18.37 19.73
N VAL A 249 -2.07 19.21 19.89
CA VAL A 249 -0.72 18.82 20.31
C VAL A 249 -0.43 19.46 21.68
N THR A 250 0.08 18.66 22.62
CA THR A 250 0.40 19.08 23.98
C THR A 250 1.87 18.94 24.29
#